data_52d96bc6bd798de52adf8ee6ac027f9f
#
_entry.id   52d96bc6bd798de52adf8ee6ac027f9f
#
_cell.length_a   1.000
_cell.length_b   1.000
_cell.length_c   1.000
_cell.angle_alpha   90.00
_cell.angle_beta   90.00
_cell.angle_gamma   90.00
#
_symmetry.space_group_name_H-M   'P 1'
#
loop_
_entity.id
_entity.type
_entity.pdbx_description
1 polymer ?
#
loop_
_entity_poly.entity_id
_entity_poly.type
_entity_poly.pdbx_seq_one_letter_code
_entity_poly.pdbx_strand_id
1 'polypeptide(L)'
;MNNDDATVQADSRMRSSLYAAKLVVSAPLWNGRFSFGTEETFTNRHDIFTQNGFSADADDHIKQSVYAAFADYSRSIRHWKLNMGIRYEHQQTDYYEKGIRIDAQSPTYNDIIPVLAASWSHNGKSFSLSYRLRKNNPDYSLLTNSIRYRSKYEYSQGNPLLKTQKTHLFSAGASWNWLYFSAYFSRILNMYTNIIMPYKEDTHPGVLLFATQTIPTTHNYGISFNASPKLGCWEPQLNVNMAFLDMNANKIGITEHRNQPRFYISLDNNFNLPKGWFFNMEGYLSTASRQGFFVTRTEGQINARLSKSFLKETLTITFTANDILRTGYFHFDLYGIDAYMENRIYRDFQRFDLQVSYKFNATKSKYKGTGAGQSEKNRL
;
A
#
# COMPACT_ATOMS: atom_id res chain seq x y z
N MET A 1 -43.76 10.21 6.38
CA MET A 1 -42.57 9.33 6.13
C MET A 1 -42.88 8.61 4.81
N ASN A 2 -42.50 9.21 3.70
CA ASN A 2 -42.58 8.50 2.42
C ASN A 2 -41.30 7.65 2.30
N ASN A 3 -41.47 6.36 2.46
CA ASN A 3 -40.45 5.36 2.14
C ASN A 3 -40.46 5.21 0.59
N ASP A 4 -39.88 6.15 -0.13
CA ASP A 4 -39.45 5.91 -1.49
C ASP A 4 -38.17 5.06 -1.42
N ASP A 5 -38.35 3.75 -1.38
CA ASP A 5 -37.30 2.77 -1.64
C ASP A 5 -36.90 2.88 -3.12
N ALA A 6 -36.16 3.92 -3.45
CA ALA A 6 -35.59 4.10 -4.78
C ALA A 6 -34.56 3.00 -5.02
N THR A 7 -34.91 2.02 -5.84
CA THR A 7 -33.98 1.00 -6.31
C THR A 7 -33.03 1.62 -7.31
N VAL A 8 -31.75 1.71 -6.95
CA VAL A 8 -30.68 2.14 -7.87
C VAL A 8 -30.13 0.89 -8.57
N GLN A 9 -30.37 0.83 -9.87
CA GLN A 9 -29.79 -0.20 -10.73
C GLN A 9 -28.60 0.37 -11.48
N ALA A 10 -27.42 -0.26 -11.32
CA ALA A 10 -26.20 0.10 -12.01
C ALA A 10 -25.69 -1.07 -12.85
N ASP A 11 -25.29 -0.80 -14.09
CA ASP A 11 -24.56 -1.75 -14.95
C ASP A 11 -23.16 -1.18 -15.23
N SER A 12 -22.15 -2.02 -15.06
CA SER A 12 -20.76 -1.67 -15.34
C SER A 12 -20.15 -2.72 -16.25
N ARG A 13 -19.72 -2.30 -17.43
CA ARG A 13 -19.04 -3.15 -18.41
C ARG A 13 -17.64 -2.63 -18.64
N MET A 14 -16.66 -3.48 -18.33
CA MET A 14 -15.25 -3.17 -18.50
C MET A 14 -14.62 -4.17 -19.46
N ARG A 15 -13.89 -3.65 -20.46
CA ARG A 15 -13.04 -4.44 -21.35
C ARG A 15 -11.64 -3.88 -21.29
N SER A 16 -10.64 -4.74 -21.07
CA SER A 16 -9.25 -4.34 -20.98
C SER A 16 -8.36 -5.31 -21.73
N SER A 17 -7.42 -4.78 -22.51
CA SER A 17 -6.39 -5.53 -23.21
C SER A 17 -5.03 -4.94 -22.84
N LEU A 18 -4.10 -5.80 -22.41
CA LEU A 18 -2.72 -5.43 -22.08
C LEU A 18 -1.75 -6.28 -22.92
N TYR A 19 -0.89 -5.59 -23.62
CA TYR A 19 0.27 -6.21 -24.33
C TYR A 19 1.54 -5.70 -23.68
N ALA A 20 2.46 -6.60 -23.34
CA ALA A 20 3.72 -6.26 -22.73
C ALA A 20 4.87 -7.10 -23.31
N ALA A 21 5.96 -6.43 -23.61
CA ALA A 21 7.21 -7.04 -24.02
C ALA A 21 8.36 -6.55 -23.14
N LYS A 22 9.30 -7.43 -22.81
CA LYS A 22 10.48 -7.09 -22.02
C LYS A 22 11.69 -7.87 -22.51
N LEU A 23 12.78 -7.14 -22.77
CA LEU A 23 14.08 -7.70 -23.09
C LEU A 23 15.08 -7.28 -22.02
N VAL A 24 15.82 -8.26 -21.47
CA VAL A 24 16.87 -8.01 -20.48
C VAL A 24 18.12 -8.78 -20.88
N VAL A 25 19.24 -8.08 -20.97
CA VAL A 25 20.56 -8.64 -21.19
C VAL A 25 21.41 -8.39 -19.94
N SER A 26 22.09 -9.42 -19.44
CA SER A 26 22.97 -9.32 -18.28
C SER A 26 24.34 -9.89 -18.62
N ALA A 27 25.40 -9.17 -18.26
CA ALA A 27 26.77 -9.58 -18.45
C ALA A 27 27.64 -9.25 -17.22
N PRO A 28 28.70 -10.02 -16.99
CA PRO A 28 29.72 -9.62 -16.01
C PRO A 28 30.47 -8.39 -16.55
N LEU A 29 30.66 -7.38 -15.70
CA LEU A 29 31.41 -6.16 -16.03
C LEU A 29 32.16 -5.67 -14.78
N TRP A 30 33.48 -5.43 -14.89
CA TRP A 30 34.34 -4.88 -13.80
C TRP A 30 34.14 -5.59 -12.45
N ASN A 31 34.17 -6.91 -12.42
CA ASN A 31 33.92 -7.74 -11.23
C ASN A 31 32.53 -7.50 -10.60
N GLY A 32 31.60 -7.02 -11.37
CA GLY A 32 30.19 -6.84 -11.03
C GLY A 32 29.28 -7.47 -12.06
N ARG A 33 27.98 -7.25 -11.90
CA ARG A 33 26.94 -7.64 -12.86
C ARG A 33 26.30 -6.38 -13.42
N PHE A 34 26.37 -6.22 -14.72
CA PHE A 34 25.67 -5.20 -15.46
C PHE A 34 24.45 -5.82 -16.13
N SER A 35 23.32 -5.17 -16.08
CA SER A 35 22.10 -5.57 -16.77
C SER A 35 21.52 -4.34 -17.45
N PHE A 36 21.04 -4.49 -18.67
CA PHE A 36 20.30 -3.46 -19.37
C PHE A 36 19.12 -4.07 -20.12
N GLY A 37 18.14 -3.27 -20.42
CA GLY A 37 16.96 -3.79 -21.11
C GLY A 37 15.97 -2.72 -21.49
N THR A 38 14.92 -3.19 -22.20
CA THR A 38 13.75 -2.39 -22.56
C THR A 38 12.49 -3.09 -22.09
N GLU A 39 11.47 -2.32 -21.86
CA GLU A 39 10.13 -2.81 -21.53
C GLU A 39 9.11 -1.91 -22.22
N GLU A 40 8.15 -2.50 -22.88
CA GLU A 40 7.09 -1.82 -23.61
C GLU A 40 5.76 -2.38 -23.15
N THR A 41 4.79 -1.51 -22.88
CA THR A 41 3.42 -1.91 -22.52
C THR A 41 2.41 -1.07 -23.26
N PHE A 42 1.35 -1.72 -23.73
CA PHE A 42 0.20 -1.08 -24.37
C PHE A 42 -1.05 -1.55 -23.68
N THR A 43 -1.78 -0.61 -23.11
CA THR A 43 -3.06 -0.86 -22.43
C THR A 43 -4.17 -0.19 -23.24
N ASN A 44 -5.25 -0.92 -23.47
CA ASN A 44 -6.47 -0.41 -24.08
C ASN A 44 -7.62 -0.83 -23.19
N ARG A 45 -8.29 0.14 -22.56
CA ARG A 45 -9.37 -0.08 -21.61
C ARG A 45 -10.59 0.74 -21.97
N HIS A 46 -11.74 0.09 -22.00
CA HIS A 46 -13.04 0.71 -22.26
C HIS A 46 -13.99 0.38 -21.11
N ASP A 47 -14.46 1.40 -20.42
CA ASP A 47 -15.37 1.33 -19.28
C ASP A 47 -16.70 2.02 -19.64
N ILE A 48 -17.79 1.27 -19.62
CA ILE A 48 -19.14 1.79 -19.75
C ILE A 48 -19.82 1.63 -18.40
N PHE A 49 -20.34 2.70 -17.85
CA PHE A 49 -21.08 2.71 -16.61
C PHE A 49 -22.42 3.43 -16.80
N THR A 50 -23.50 2.72 -16.52
CA THR A 50 -24.85 3.27 -16.58
C THR A 50 -25.54 3.11 -15.23
N GLN A 51 -26.31 4.09 -14.82
CA GLN A 51 -26.99 4.07 -13.53
C GLN A 51 -28.33 4.78 -13.65
N ASN A 52 -29.42 4.03 -13.53
CA ASN A 52 -30.76 4.54 -13.80
C ASN A 52 -31.14 5.69 -12.86
N GLY A 53 -31.50 6.84 -13.46
CA GLY A 53 -32.10 7.99 -12.80
C GLY A 53 -31.22 8.75 -11.80
N PHE A 54 -29.94 8.40 -11.70
CA PHE A 54 -29.07 8.91 -10.63
C PHE A 54 -27.96 9.85 -11.12
N SER A 55 -27.19 9.45 -12.12
CA SER A 55 -26.11 10.25 -12.69
C SER A 55 -26.03 10.03 -14.19
N ALA A 56 -25.30 10.92 -14.88
CA ALA A 56 -25.05 10.74 -16.30
C ALA A 56 -24.24 9.47 -16.55
N ASP A 57 -24.58 8.75 -17.62
CA ASP A 57 -23.84 7.58 -18.08
C ASP A 57 -22.41 7.97 -18.47
N ALA A 58 -21.44 7.15 -18.08
CA ALA A 58 -20.05 7.28 -18.47
C ALA A 58 -19.70 6.25 -19.55
N ASP A 59 -18.92 6.70 -20.51
CA ASP A 59 -18.31 5.89 -21.57
C ASP A 59 -16.86 6.37 -21.73
N ASP A 60 -15.97 5.75 -20.96
CA ASP A 60 -14.57 6.16 -20.81
C ASP A 60 -13.68 5.17 -21.55
N HIS A 61 -12.82 5.67 -22.45
CA HIS A 61 -11.86 4.86 -23.17
C HIS A 61 -10.44 5.39 -22.95
N ILE A 62 -9.56 4.55 -22.40
CA ILE A 62 -8.18 4.88 -22.06
C ILE A 62 -7.23 4.01 -22.89
N LYS A 63 -6.36 4.67 -23.67
CA LYS A 63 -5.24 4.05 -24.36
C LYS A 63 -3.96 4.55 -23.71
N GLN A 64 -3.10 3.65 -23.26
CA GLN A 64 -1.83 4.03 -22.65
C GLN A 64 -0.69 3.22 -23.24
N SER A 65 0.36 3.93 -23.62
CA SER A 65 1.62 3.36 -24.09
C SER A 65 2.74 3.73 -23.13
N VAL A 66 3.56 2.78 -22.71
CA VAL A 66 4.73 3.00 -21.87
C VAL A 66 5.93 2.36 -22.52
N TYR A 67 6.95 3.15 -22.82
CA TYR A 67 8.25 2.71 -23.33
C TYR A 67 9.32 2.97 -22.30
N ALA A 68 10.06 1.98 -21.92
CA ALA A 68 11.11 2.13 -20.94
C ALA A 68 12.43 1.50 -21.39
N ALA A 69 13.53 2.17 -21.07
CA ALA A 69 14.87 1.64 -21.14
C ALA A 69 15.54 1.72 -19.76
N PHE A 70 16.26 0.71 -19.35
CA PHE A 70 16.89 0.67 -18.03
C PHE A 70 18.27 0.04 -18.06
N ALA A 71 19.09 0.45 -17.11
CA ALA A 71 20.40 -0.12 -16.85
C ALA A 71 20.62 -0.23 -15.35
N ASP A 72 21.15 -1.38 -14.91
CA ASP A 72 21.44 -1.68 -13.53
C ASP A 72 22.87 -2.23 -13.42
N TYR A 73 23.58 -1.82 -12.38
CA TYR A 73 24.89 -2.35 -12.04
C TYR A 73 24.96 -2.73 -10.57
N SER A 74 25.43 -3.91 -10.28
CA SER A 74 25.67 -4.40 -8.91
C SER A 74 27.09 -4.95 -8.77
N ARG A 75 27.74 -4.57 -7.67
CA ARG A 75 29.09 -5.01 -7.35
C ARG A 75 29.26 -5.26 -5.86
N SER A 76 29.96 -6.36 -5.52
CA SER A 76 30.43 -6.63 -4.15
C SER A 76 31.92 -6.39 -4.08
N ILE A 77 32.37 -5.56 -3.10
CA ILE A 77 33.76 -5.23 -2.88
C ILE A 77 34.06 -5.48 -1.39
N ARG A 78 34.76 -6.55 -1.07
CA ARG A 78 35.00 -6.99 0.32
C ARG A 78 33.67 -7.10 1.10
N HIS A 79 33.44 -6.18 2.03
CA HIS A 79 32.24 -6.15 2.89
C HIS A 79 31.13 -5.23 2.36
N TRP A 80 31.37 -4.56 1.24
CA TRP A 80 30.40 -3.65 0.62
C TRP A 80 29.65 -4.30 -0.53
N LYS A 81 28.37 -4.01 -0.63
CA LYS A 81 27.54 -4.29 -1.80
C LYS A 81 26.96 -2.98 -2.30
N LEU A 82 27.25 -2.65 -3.55
CA LEU A 82 26.76 -1.46 -4.25
C LEU A 82 25.77 -1.87 -5.33
N ASN A 83 24.66 -1.16 -5.39
CA ASN A 83 23.65 -1.33 -6.46
C ASN A 83 23.29 0.06 -6.99
N MET A 84 23.34 0.22 -8.30
CA MET A 84 22.97 1.45 -9.00
C MET A 84 22.09 1.08 -10.16
N GLY A 85 20.98 1.79 -10.33
CA GLY A 85 20.06 1.59 -11.44
C GLY A 85 19.50 2.91 -11.93
N ILE A 86 19.21 2.98 -13.21
CA ILE A 86 18.51 4.08 -13.84
C ILE A 86 17.51 3.52 -14.84
N ARG A 87 16.30 4.06 -14.83
CA ARG A 87 15.25 3.75 -15.79
C ARG A 87 14.76 5.07 -16.38
N TYR A 88 14.77 5.17 -17.70
CA TYR A 88 14.03 6.18 -18.45
C TYR A 88 12.69 5.61 -18.85
N GLU A 89 11.63 6.39 -18.74
CA GLU A 89 10.28 5.98 -19.08
C GLU A 89 9.56 7.11 -19.80
N HIS A 90 9.06 6.79 -20.99
CA HIS A 90 8.16 7.62 -21.77
C HIS A 90 6.76 7.00 -21.69
N GLN A 91 5.80 7.74 -21.15
CA GLN A 91 4.40 7.32 -21.01
C GLN A 91 3.51 8.32 -21.73
N GLN A 92 2.66 7.82 -22.61
CA GLN A 92 1.60 8.58 -23.26
C GLN A 92 0.26 7.96 -22.90
N THR A 93 -0.69 8.81 -22.52
CA THR A 93 -2.07 8.42 -22.23
C THR A 93 -3.01 9.22 -23.13
N ASP A 94 -3.94 8.55 -23.78
CA ASP A 94 -5.05 9.16 -24.52
C ASP A 94 -6.35 8.75 -23.84
N TYR A 95 -7.07 9.75 -23.34
CA TYR A 95 -8.37 9.57 -22.69
C TYR A 95 -9.49 10.10 -23.59
N TYR A 96 -10.52 9.29 -23.71
CA TYR A 96 -11.72 9.63 -24.49
C TYR A 96 -12.95 9.50 -23.60
N GLU A 97 -13.83 10.48 -23.65
CA GLU A 97 -15.16 10.43 -23.05
C GLU A 97 -16.20 10.43 -24.19
N LYS A 98 -17.06 9.41 -24.23
CA LYS A 98 -18.06 9.22 -25.28
C LYS A 98 -17.47 9.33 -26.70
N GLY A 99 -16.28 8.80 -26.90
CA GLY A 99 -15.57 8.81 -28.19
C GLY A 99 -14.83 10.11 -28.52
N ILE A 100 -14.92 11.15 -27.69
CA ILE A 100 -14.22 12.43 -27.89
C ILE A 100 -12.96 12.44 -27.02
N ARG A 101 -11.81 12.71 -27.66
CA ARG A 101 -10.53 12.82 -26.93
C ARG A 101 -10.52 14.08 -26.06
N ILE A 102 -10.13 13.93 -24.80
CA ILE A 102 -10.02 15.02 -23.83
C ILE A 102 -8.53 15.32 -23.58
N ASP A 103 -8.02 16.41 -24.15
CA ASP A 103 -6.59 16.75 -24.08
C ASP A 103 -6.10 16.98 -22.66
N ALA A 104 -6.90 17.61 -21.79
CA ALA A 104 -6.53 17.86 -20.39
C ALA A 104 -6.32 16.55 -19.58
N GLN A 105 -6.89 15.44 -20.04
CA GLN A 105 -6.82 14.12 -19.41
C GLN A 105 -5.92 13.14 -20.18
N SER A 106 -5.20 13.65 -21.20
CA SER A 106 -4.34 12.89 -22.10
C SER A 106 -2.87 13.30 -21.94
N PRO A 107 -2.25 13.09 -20.75
CA PRO A 107 -0.90 13.57 -20.48
C PRO A 107 0.17 12.69 -21.12
N THR A 108 1.31 13.32 -21.39
CA THR A 108 2.58 12.66 -21.73
C THR A 108 3.59 12.94 -20.65
N TYR A 109 4.28 11.89 -20.17
CA TYR A 109 5.32 11.98 -19.15
C TYR A 109 6.64 11.42 -19.66
N ASN A 110 7.74 12.08 -19.28
CA ASN A 110 9.11 11.62 -19.48
C ASN A 110 9.79 11.58 -18.10
N ASP A 111 10.15 10.40 -17.63
CA ASP A 111 10.65 10.22 -16.28
C ASP A 111 12.01 9.52 -16.25
N ILE A 112 12.92 10.04 -15.42
CA ILE A 112 14.16 9.37 -15.04
C ILE A 112 13.97 8.84 -13.63
N ILE A 113 14.10 7.53 -13.45
CA ILE A 113 13.79 6.80 -12.22
C ILE A 113 15.09 6.16 -11.70
N PRO A 114 15.87 6.85 -10.86
CA PRO A 114 17.10 6.34 -10.28
C PRO A 114 16.86 5.44 -9.06
N VAL A 115 17.79 4.49 -8.87
CA VAL A 115 17.92 3.66 -7.66
C VAL A 115 19.40 3.59 -7.29
N LEU A 116 19.71 3.94 -6.06
CA LEU A 116 21.07 3.85 -5.51
C LEU A 116 21.00 3.15 -4.15
N ALA A 117 21.86 2.16 -3.94
CA ALA A 117 21.97 1.51 -2.64
C ALA A 117 23.40 1.09 -2.37
N ALA A 118 23.82 1.31 -1.14
CA ALA A 118 25.09 0.83 -0.60
C ALA A 118 24.82 0.10 0.72
N SER A 119 25.40 -1.07 0.89
CA SER A 119 25.33 -1.80 2.14
C SER A 119 26.70 -2.36 2.50
N TRP A 120 27.02 -2.32 3.78
CA TRP A 120 28.20 -2.89 4.39
C TRP A 120 27.79 -3.95 5.42
N SER A 121 28.51 -5.06 5.46
CA SER A 121 28.23 -6.14 6.41
C SER A 121 29.54 -6.82 6.83
N HIS A 122 29.79 -6.90 8.14
CA HIS A 122 30.93 -7.56 8.71
C HIS A 122 30.70 -7.91 10.19
N ASN A 123 31.08 -9.14 10.61
CA ASN A 123 31.03 -9.60 12.00
C ASN A 123 29.71 -9.28 12.74
N GLY A 124 28.57 -9.69 12.19
CA GLY A 124 27.27 -9.50 12.80
C GLY A 124 26.77 -8.05 12.83
N LYS A 125 27.48 -7.13 12.16
CA LYS A 125 27.10 -5.74 12.00
C LYS A 125 26.77 -5.47 10.54
N SER A 126 25.75 -4.66 10.28
CA SER A 126 25.48 -4.15 8.94
C SER A 126 25.04 -2.70 8.98
N PHE A 127 25.30 -2.01 7.87
CA PHE A 127 24.84 -0.66 7.62
C PHE A 127 24.38 -0.57 6.19
N SER A 128 23.29 0.17 5.93
CA SER A 128 22.77 0.38 4.59
C SER A 128 22.25 1.78 4.40
N LEU A 129 22.47 2.33 3.21
CA LEU A 129 21.89 3.56 2.72
C LEU A 129 21.26 3.30 1.36
N SER A 130 20.09 3.85 1.11
CA SER A 130 19.47 3.78 -0.19
C SER A 130 18.69 5.03 -0.53
N TYR A 131 18.68 5.35 -1.81
CA TYR A 131 17.79 6.31 -2.43
C TYR A 131 17.10 5.66 -3.61
N ARG A 132 15.78 5.90 -3.74
CA ARG A 132 15.01 5.48 -4.91
C ARG A 132 13.90 6.46 -5.22
N LEU A 133 13.68 6.69 -6.50
CA LEU A 133 12.45 7.27 -6.99
C LEU A 133 11.47 6.13 -7.31
N ARG A 134 10.25 6.22 -6.78
CA ARG A 134 9.13 5.35 -7.15
C ARG A 134 8.09 6.15 -7.89
N LYS A 135 7.57 5.57 -8.95
CA LYS A 135 6.46 6.09 -9.72
C LYS A 135 5.23 5.20 -9.47
N ASN A 136 4.09 5.81 -9.19
CA ASN A 136 2.83 5.12 -9.02
C ASN A 136 1.76 5.86 -9.85
N ASN A 137 1.28 5.20 -10.89
CA ASN A 137 0.20 5.72 -11.72
C ASN A 137 -1.13 5.47 -11.01
N PRO A 138 -2.12 6.37 -11.13
CA PRO A 138 -3.45 6.12 -10.62
C PRO A 138 -4.06 4.87 -11.24
N ASP A 139 -4.87 4.13 -10.48
CA ASP A 139 -5.66 3.04 -11.03
C ASP A 139 -6.64 3.61 -12.07
N TYR A 140 -6.88 2.86 -13.13
CA TYR A 140 -7.77 3.32 -14.19
C TYR A 140 -9.19 3.59 -13.67
N SER A 141 -9.66 2.85 -12.67
CA SER A 141 -10.96 3.06 -12.04
C SER A 141 -11.11 4.40 -11.33
N LEU A 142 -9.99 5.05 -10.99
CA LEU A 142 -9.98 6.40 -10.39
C LEU A 142 -9.99 7.51 -11.46
N LEU A 143 -9.68 7.16 -12.72
CA LEU A 143 -9.60 8.11 -13.83
C LEU A 143 -10.97 8.29 -14.54
N THR A 144 -12.06 8.36 -13.80
CA THR A 144 -13.41 8.54 -14.33
C THR A 144 -14.11 9.71 -13.65
N ASN A 145 -14.97 10.40 -14.37
CA ASN A 145 -15.84 11.46 -13.82
C ASN A 145 -17.16 10.90 -13.26
N SER A 146 -17.46 9.62 -13.46
CA SER A 146 -18.74 9.06 -13.07
C SER A 146 -18.94 9.08 -11.55
N ILE A 147 -20.13 9.53 -11.13
CA ILE A 147 -20.56 9.46 -9.74
C ILE A 147 -21.24 8.11 -9.53
N ARG A 148 -20.72 7.33 -8.60
CA ARG A 148 -21.21 5.99 -8.29
C ARG A 148 -21.96 5.98 -6.96
N TYR A 149 -23.17 5.48 -6.98
CA TYR A 149 -23.94 5.20 -5.77
C TYR A 149 -23.29 4.07 -4.97
N ARG A 150 -23.03 4.29 -3.70
CA ARG A 150 -22.51 3.29 -2.75
C ARG A 150 -23.58 2.89 -1.73
N SER A 151 -24.26 3.89 -1.19
CA SER A 151 -25.37 3.74 -0.26
C SER A 151 -26.27 4.98 -0.33
N LYS A 152 -27.36 4.98 0.42
CA LYS A 152 -28.28 6.12 0.53
C LYS A 152 -27.57 7.42 0.95
N TYR A 153 -26.47 7.33 1.67
CA TYR A 153 -25.73 8.47 2.23
C TYR A 153 -24.31 8.62 1.69
N GLU A 154 -23.89 7.76 0.78
CA GLU A 154 -22.52 7.73 0.30
C GLU A 154 -22.45 7.56 -1.22
N TYR A 155 -21.79 8.50 -1.87
CA TYR A 155 -21.47 8.44 -3.29
C TYR A 155 -19.96 8.50 -3.48
N SER A 156 -19.46 8.03 -4.60
CA SER A 156 -18.02 8.10 -4.89
C SER A 156 -17.77 8.60 -6.30
N GLN A 157 -16.71 9.37 -6.47
CA GLN A 157 -16.27 9.91 -7.75
C GLN A 157 -14.76 9.80 -7.88
N GLY A 158 -14.29 9.35 -9.04
CA GLY A 158 -12.89 9.42 -9.41
C GLY A 158 -12.48 10.83 -9.82
N ASN A 159 -11.28 10.95 -10.39
CA ASN A 159 -10.76 12.21 -10.90
C ASN A 159 -9.83 11.92 -12.09
N PRO A 160 -10.26 12.17 -13.33
CA PRO A 160 -9.45 11.90 -14.51
C PRO A 160 -8.25 12.86 -14.66
N LEU A 161 -8.17 13.91 -13.84
CA LEU A 161 -7.02 14.83 -13.78
C LEU A 161 -5.91 14.38 -12.82
N LEU A 162 -6.02 13.19 -12.25
CA LEU A 162 -4.98 12.65 -11.37
C LEU A 162 -3.66 12.49 -12.11
N LYS A 163 -2.60 12.98 -11.49
CA LYS A 163 -1.24 12.88 -12.01
C LYS A 163 -0.52 11.68 -11.41
N THR A 164 0.47 11.16 -12.13
CA THR A 164 1.39 10.16 -11.59
C THR A 164 2.01 10.64 -10.28
N GLN A 165 1.89 9.84 -9.23
CA GLN A 165 2.54 10.07 -7.95
C GLN A 165 4.01 9.68 -8.06
N LYS A 166 4.91 10.55 -7.59
CA LYS A 166 6.36 10.31 -7.52
C LYS A 166 6.82 10.38 -6.07
N THR A 167 7.53 9.35 -5.62
CA THR A 167 8.03 9.27 -4.25
C THR A 167 9.54 9.15 -4.24
N HIS A 168 10.22 10.20 -3.80
CA HIS A 168 11.64 10.18 -3.48
C HIS A 168 11.80 9.58 -2.08
N LEU A 169 12.40 8.40 -1.98
CA LEU A 169 12.58 7.68 -0.73
C LEU A 169 14.06 7.54 -0.40
N PHE A 170 14.46 8.11 0.72
CA PHE A 170 15.77 7.92 1.35
C PHE A 170 15.61 7.00 2.55
N SER A 171 16.45 5.99 2.68
CA SER A 171 16.41 5.06 3.80
C SER A 171 17.80 4.75 4.30
N ALA A 172 17.95 4.67 5.62
CA ALA A 172 19.14 4.22 6.32
C ALA A 172 18.77 3.07 7.24
N GLY A 173 19.65 2.08 7.36
CA GLY A 173 19.46 0.94 8.27
C GLY A 173 20.78 0.53 8.90
N ALA A 174 20.75 0.10 10.15
CA ALA A 174 21.88 -0.45 10.86
C ALA A 174 21.44 -1.67 11.66
N SER A 175 22.25 -2.72 11.67
CA SER A 175 22.02 -3.86 12.54
C SER A 175 23.27 -4.21 13.33
N TRP A 176 23.07 -4.71 14.54
CA TRP A 176 24.10 -5.26 15.40
C TRP A 176 23.55 -6.49 16.13
N ASN A 177 24.02 -7.65 15.71
CA ASN A 177 23.53 -8.94 16.21
C ASN A 177 21.98 -9.03 16.13
N TRP A 178 21.31 -8.93 17.27
CA TRP A 178 19.85 -9.02 17.42
C TRP A 178 19.14 -7.67 17.46
N LEU A 179 19.87 -6.55 17.27
CA LEU A 179 19.32 -5.20 17.18
C LEU A 179 19.25 -4.74 15.72
N TYR A 180 18.17 -4.09 15.35
CA TYR A 180 18.00 -3.43 14.07
C TYR A 180 17.40 -2.06 14.28
N PHE A 181 17.97 -1.05 13.64
CA PHE A 181 17.49 0.31 13.58
C PHE A 181 17.33 0.75 12.13
N SER A 182 16.26 1.45 11.79
CA SER A 182 16.11 2.07 10.50
C SER A 182 15.42 3.44 10.60
N ALA A 183 15.73 4.31 9.64
CA ALA A 183 15.09 5.60 9.46
C ALA A 183 14.82 5.81 7.96
N TYR A 184 13.72 6.48 7.66
CA TYR A 184 13.43 6.89 6.30
C TYR A 184 12.86 8.31 6.24
N PHE A 185 13.10 8.94 5.11
CA PHE A 185 12.46 10.18 4.69
C PHE A 185 11.91 9.97 3.29
N SER A 186 10.66 10.36 3.05
CA SER A 186 10.11 10.39 1.71
C SER A 186 9.44 11.72 1.40
N ARG A 187 9.71 12.24 0.18
CA ARG A 187 8.98 13.33 -0.43
C ARG A 187 8.06 12.76 -1.48
N ILE A 188 6.76 12.94 -1.30
CA ILE A 188 5.71 12.43 -2.18
C ILE A 188 5.14 13.61 -2.97
N LEU A 189 5.25 13.54 -4.29
CA LEU A 189 4.68 14.51 -5.22
C LEU A 189 3.40 13.92 -5.81
N ASN A 190 2.35 14.73 -5.92
CA ASN A 190 1.03 14.36 -6.44
C ASN A 190 0.43 13.16 -5.69
N MET A 191 0.47 13.16 -4.36
CA MET A 191 -0.22 12.16 -3.57
C MET A 191 -1.73 12.30 -3.80
N TYR A 192 -2.41 11.23 -4.23
CA TYR A 192 -3.86 11.23 -4.35
C TYR A 192 -4.49 10.49 -3.18
N THR A 193 -5.62 11.03 -2.73
CA THR A 193 -6.36 10.52 -1.58
C THR A 193 -7.85 10.80 -1.74
N ASN A 194 -8.67 10.02 -1.08
CA ASN A 194 -10.11 10.29 -1.01
C ASN A 194 -10.39 11.31 0.09
N ILE A 195 -11.18 12.32 -0.25
CA ILE A 195 -11.75 13.29 0.67
C ILE A 195 -13.26 13.15 0.69
N ILE A 196 -13.90 13.70 1.71
CA ILE A 196 -15.35 13.76 1.82
C ILE A 196 -15.83 15.21 1.69
N MET A 197 -16.98 15.39 1.05
CA MET A 197 -17.68 16.67 0.93
C MET A 197 -19.19 16.42 0.81
N PRO A 198 -20.07 17.41 1.10
CA PRO A 198 -21.49 17.29 0.84
C PRO A 198 -21.77 17.11 -0.66
N TYR A 199 -22.70 16.22 -0.99
CA TYR A 199 -23.16 16.06 -2.38
C TYR A 199 -24.48 16.78 -2.58
N LYS A 200 -24.47 17.92 -3.33
CA LYS A 200 -25.67 18.68 -3.68
C LYS A 200 -26.61 18.84 -2.48
N GLU A 201 -26.14 19.45 -1.41
CA GLU A 201 -26.85 19.52 -0.10
C GLU A 201 -28.30 20.00 -0.22
N ASP A 202 -28.58 20.91 -1.17
CA ASP A 202 -29.95 21.44 -1.40
C ASP A 202 -30.96 20.37 -1.87
N THR A 203 -30.47 19.33 -2.57
CA THR A 203 -31.32 18.28 -3.14
C THR A 203 -31.10 16.92 -2.50
N HIS A 204 -29.97 16.71 -1.87
CA HIS A 204 -29.55 15.45 -1.25
C HIS A 204 -28.96 15.70 0.13
N PRO A 205 -29.75 16.20 1.09
CA PRO A 205 -29.24 16.57 2.40
C PRO A 205 -28.65 15.37 3.14
N GLY A 206 -27.46 15.57 3.74
CA GLY A 206 -26.75 14.55 4.51
C GLY A 206 -26.09 13.45 3.68
N VAL A 207 -25.98 13.62 2.35
CA VAL A 207 -25.24 12.68 1.49
C VAL A 207 -23.80 13.16 1.32
N LEU A 208 -22.85 12.26 1.54
CA LEU A 208 -21.42 12.51 1.38
C LEU A 208 -20.91 12.00 0.04
N LEU A 209 -20.12 12.82 -0.66
CA LEU A 209 -19.36 12.45 -1.82
C LEU A 209 -17.90 12.12 -1.40
N PHE A 210 -17.47 10.91 -1.67
CA PHE A 210 -16.07 10.51 -1.59
C PHE A 210 -15.39 10.82 -2.92
N ALA A 211 -14.65 11.92 -2.97
CA ALA A 211 -13.97 12.39 -4.18
C ALA A 211 -12.45 12.17 -4.07
N THR A 212 -11.83 11.71 -5.17
CA THR A 212 -10.37 11.56 -5.20
C THR A 212 -9.71 12.89 -5.57
N GLN A 213 -8.79 13.37 -4.72
CA GLN A 213 -8.08 14.63 -4.90
C GLN A 213 -6.57 14.44 -4.84
N THR A 214 -5.84 15.40 -5.44
CA THR A 214 -4.37 15.40 -5.45
C THR A 214 -3.82 16.40 -4.45
N ILE A 215 -2.95 15.93 -3.54
CA ILE A 215 -2.14 16.76 -2.67
C ILE A 215 -0.78 16.96 -3.35
N PRO A 216 -0.36 18.20 -3.68
CA PRO A 216 0.81 18.43 -4.52
C PRO A 216 2.11 17.91 -3.92
N THR A 217 2.31 18.07 -2.63
CA THR A 217 3.53 17.64 -1.92
C THR A 217 3.21 17.24 -0.49
N THR A 218 3.72 16.07 -0.10
CA THR A 218 3.62 15.51 1.24
C THR A 218 4.98 14.96 1.65
N HIS A 219 5.36 15.09 2.91
CA HIS A 219 6.57 14.48 3.45
C HIS A 219 6.20 13.41 4.47
N ASN A 220 6.94 12.31 4.47
CA ASN A 220 6.73 11.22 5.41
C ASN A 220 8.08 10.81 6.02
N TYR A 221 8.12 10.77 7.34
CA TYR A 221 9.30 10.42 8.15
C TYR A 221 8.98 9.19 8.97
N GLY A 222 9.95 8.32 9.13
CA GLY A 222 9.80 7.19 10.03
C GLY A 222 11.09 6.71 10.62
N ILE A 223 10.97 6.20 11.83
CA ILE A 223 12.06 5.57 12.59
C ILE A 223 11.53 4.25 13.11
N SER A 224 12.34 3.19 13.00
CA SER A 224 12.02 1.86 13.52
C SER A 224 13.17 1.31 14.31
N PHE A 225 12.85 0.70 15.43
CA PHE A 225 13.77 -0.07 16.27
C PHE A 225 13.19 -1.46 16.46
N ASN A 226 14.02 -2.49 16.24
CA ASN A 226 13.66 -3.88 16.44
C ASN A 226 14.72 -4.57 17.30
N ALA A 227 14.28 -5.38 18.25
CA ALA A 227 15.15 -6.20 19.09
C ALA A 227 14.60 -7.63 19.15
N SER A 228 15.42 -8.62 18.79
CA SER A 228 15.03 -10.05 18.75
C SER A 228 16.11 -10.97 19.31
N PRO A 229 16.43 -10.88 20.63
CA PRO A 229 17.41 -11.74 21.26
C PRO A 229 16.88 -13.17 21.41
N LYS A 230 17.80 -14.14 21.52
CA LYS A 230 17.51 -15.53 21.92
C LYS A 230 17.95 -15.73 23.35
N LEU A 231 17.01 -15.97 24.25
CA LEU A 231 17.22 -16.11 25.69
C LEU A 231 16.76 -17.51 26.15
N GLY A 232 17.55 -18.52 25.75
CA GLY A 232 17.23 -19.92 25.99
C GLY A 232 15.99 -20.35 25.22
N CYS A 233 14.93 -20.74 25.92
CA CYS A 233 13.66 -21.11 25.31
C CYS A 233 12.77 -19.90 24.93
N TRP A 234 13.12 -18.69 25.37
CA TRP A 234 12.37 -17.46 25.10
C TRP A 234 13.05 -16.65 24.00
N GLU A 235 12.29 -16.35 22.94
CA GLU A 235 12.73 -15.55 21.78
C GLU A 235 11.77 -14.36 21.62
N PRO A 236 11.94 -13.27 22.41
CA PRO A 236 11.11 -12.08 22.28
C PRO A 236 11.47 -11.28 21.02
N GLN A 237 10.47 -10.63 20.45
CA GLN A 237 10.63 -9.70 19.32
C GLN A 237 9.92 -8.39 19.68
N LEU A 238 10.68 -7.36 20.00
CA LEU A 238 10.20 -6.01 20.26
C LEU A 238 10.30 -5.19 18.98
N ASN A 239 9.22 -4.53 18.59
CA ASN A 239 9.20 -3.55 17.51
C ASN A 239 8.67 -2.23 18.04
N VAL A 240 9.40 -1.15 17.81
CA VAL A 240 9.00 0.23 18.11
C VAL A 240 9.11 1.04 16.84
N ASN A 241 8.03 1.67 16.42
CA ASN A 241 7.98 2.48 15.21
C ASN A 241 7.39 3.84 15.52
N MET A 242 7.95 4.87 14.91
CA MET A 242 7.37 6.21 14.85
C MET A 242 7.20 6.58 13.38
N ALA A 243 6.04 7.07 13.00
CA ALA A 243 5.76 7.60 11.68
C ALA A 243 5.12 8.99 11.80
N PHE A 244 5.52 9.91 10.94
CA PHE A 244 5.01 11.27 10.87
C PHE A 244 4.77 11.65 9.42
N LEU A 245 3.50 11.90 9.08
CA LEU A 245 3.09 12.37 7.76
C LEU A 245 2.82 13.88 7.85
N ASP A 246 3.64 14.67 7.17
CA ASP A 246 3.48 16.12 7.03
C ASP A 246 2.72 16.40 5.74
N MET A 247 1.44 16.73 5.89
CA MET A 247 0.49 16.96 4.82
C MET A 247 -0.17 18.32 5.00
N ASN A 248 -0.26 19.10 3.92
CA ASN A 248 -1.01 20.35 3.92
C ASN A 248 -2.30 20.20 3.12
N ALA A 249 -3.39 19.96 3.82
CA ALA A 249 -4.73 19.76 3.26
C ALA A 249 -5.47 21.07 2.92
N ASN A 250 -4.99 22.25 3.33
CA ASN A 250 -5.57 23.54 2.95
C ASN A 250 -5.59 23.73 1.42
N LYS A 251 -4.60 23.16 0.73
CA LYS A 251 -4.51 23.22 -0.74
C LYS A 251 -5.64 22.51 -1.48
N ILE A 252 -6.38 21.66 -0.79
CA ILE A 252 -7.56 20.94 -1.29
C ILE A 252 -8.84 21.34 -0.57
N GLY A 253 -8.84 22.49 0.14
CA GLY A 253 -10.02 23.07 0.78
C GLY A 253 -10.37 22.53 2.16
N ILE A 254 -9.52 21.67 2.76
CA ILE A 254 -9.75 21.15 4.10
C ILE A 254 -8.98 21.99 5.11
N THR A 255 -9.69 22.77 5.91
CA THR A 255 -9.12 23.69 6.91
C THR A 255 -8.81 23.00 8.24
N GLU A 256 -9.61 22.00 8.61
CA GLU A 256 -9.43 21.19 9.81
C GLU A 256 -8.40 20.08 9.55
N HIS A 257 -7.12 20.43 9.59
CA HIS A 257 -6.05 19.45 9.45
C HIS A 257 -4.96 19.68 10.50
N ARG A 258 -4.37 18.60 10.96
CA ARG A 258 -3.20 18.62 11.86
C ARG A 258 -2.33 17.42 11.54
N ASN A 259 -1.04 17.55 11.83
CA ASN A 259 -0.08 16.47 11.69
C ASN A 259 0.45 16.11 13.08
N GLN A 260 0.26 14.87 13.48
CA GLN A 260 0.71 14.33 14.76
C GLN A 260 1.33 12.95 14.53
N PRO A 261 2.53 12.69 15.09
CA PRO A 261 3.18 11.39 14.89
C PRO A 261 2.35 10.25 15.47
N ARG A 262 2.48 9.08 14.82
CA ARG A 262 1.98 7.80 15.30
C ARG A 262 3.14 7.03 15.90
N PHE A 263 2.96 6.57 17.13
CA PHE A 263 3.86 5.60 17.75
C PHE A 263 3.18 4.24 17.76
N TYR A 264 3.94 3.23 17.39
CA TYR A 264 3.50 1.84 17.41
C TYR A 264 4.54 1.01 18.14
N ILE A 265 4.11 0.25 19.13
CA ILE A 265 4.93 -0.73 19.84
C ILE A 265 4.27 -2.09 19.74
N SER A 266 5.03 -3.13 19.41
CA SER A 266 4.58 -4.51 19.52
C SER A 266 5.63 -5.37 20.18
N LEU A 267 5.16 -6.33 20.97
CA LEU A 267 5.98 -7.34 21.61
C LEU A 267 5.40 -8.71 21.28
N ASP A 268 6.21 -9.54 20.65
CA ASP A 268 5.90 -10.92 20.33
C ASP A 268 6.82 -11.81 21.17
N ASN A 269 6.26 -12.62 22.07
CA ASN A 269 6.98 -13.50 22.97
C ASN A 269 6.81 -14.95 22.52
N ASN A 270 7.87 -15.53 21.96
CA ASN A 270 7.91 -16.91 21.52
C ASN A 270 8.65 -17.78 22.53
N PHE A 271 8.02 -18.84 23.00
CA PHE A 271 8.59 -19.81 23.93
C PHE A 271 8.63 -21.19 23.27
N ASN A 272 9.86 -21.62 22.93
CA ASN A 272 10.15 -22.96 22.44
C ASN A 272 10.38 -23.90 23.62
N LEU A 273 9.33 -24.56 24.07
CA LEU A 273 9.35 -25.38 25.28
C LEU A 273 9.71 -26.85 24.96
N PRO A 274 10.22 -27.60 25.94
CA PRO A 274 10.58 -29.02 25.77
C PRO A 274 9.40 -29.87 25.27
N LYS A 275 9.69 -31.04 24.70
CA LYS A 275 8.74 -32.04 24.24
C LYS A 275 7.78 -31.55 23.16
N GLY A 276 8.18 -30.58 22.32
CA GLY A 276 7.39 -30.07 21.19
C GLY A 276 6.23 -29.16 21.58
N TRP A 277 6.26 -28.52 22.75
CA TRP A 277 5.39 -27.44 23.11
C TRP A 277 5.92 -26.12 22.57
N PHE A 278 5.02 -25.30 22.08
CA PHE A 278 5.28 -23.91 21.68
C PHE A 278 4.19 -23.00 22.25
N PHE A 279 4.61 -21.94 22.92
CA PHE A 279 3.70 -20.90 23.39
C PHE A 279 4.12 -19.56 22.78
N ASN A 280 3.15 -18.82 22.30
CA ASN A 280 3.35 -17.47 21.79
C ASN A 280 2.31 -16.54 22.46
N MET A 281 2.76 -15.35 22.86
CA MET A 281 1.90 -14.28 23.31
C MET A 281 2.36 -12.98 22.63
N GLU A 282 1.51 -12.40 21.84
CA GLU A 282 1.80 -11.17 21.12
C GLU A 282 0.81 -10.07 21.50
N GLY A 283 1.30 -8.84 21.49
CA GLY A 283 0.48 -7.68 21.69
C GLY A 283 1.03 -6.44 21.02
N TYR A 284 0.16 -5.51 20.70
CA TYR A 284 0.57 -4.23 20.18
C TYR A 284 -0.25 -3.10 20.79
N LEU A 285 0.35 -1.90 20.74
CA LEU A 285 -0.27 -0.63 21.06
C LEU A 285 0.11 0.40 19.99
N SER A 286 -0.87 1.09 19.44
CA SER A 286 -0.70 2.20 18.52
C SER A 286 -1.35 3.43 19.12
N THR A 287 -0.60 4.53 19.25
CA THR A 287 -1.15 5.79 19.76
C THR A 287 -2.12 6.41 18.77
N ALA A 288 -3.00 7.27 19.27
CA ALA A 288 -3.74 8.20 18.41
C ALA A 288 -2.77 8.98 17.53
N SER A 289 -3.18 9.26 16.28
CA SER A 289 -2.39 10.06 15.34
C SER A 289 -3.28 10.93 14.48
N ARG A 290 -2.69 11.99 13.93
CA ARG A 290 -3.35 12.87 12.96
C ARG A 290 -2.47 12.96 11.72
N GLN A 291 -3.02 12.53 10.59
CA GLN A 291 -2.35 12.55 9.30
C GLN A 291 -3.15 13.45 8.35
N GLY A 292 -2.89 14.75 8.45
CA GLY A 292 -3.72 15.74 7.80
C GLY A 292 -5.14 15.74 8.38
N PHE A 293 -6.08 15.36 7.53
CA PHE A 293 -7.52 15.30 7.83
C PHE A 293 -8.02 13.92 8.33
N PHE A 294 -7.13 12.92 8.38
CA PHE A 294 -7.42 11.59 8.89
C PHE A 294 -6.87 11.43 10.30
N VAL A 295 -7.75 11.17 11.27
CA VAL A 295 -7.41 11.03 12.68
C VAL A 295 -7.73 9.61 13.12
N THR A 296 -6.74 8.91 13.67
CA THR A 296 -6.93 7.61 14.31
C THR A 296 -6.87 7.72 15.81
N ARG A 297 -7.64 6.89 16.50
CA ARG A 297 -7.59 6.76 17.95
C ARG A 297 -6.54 5.76 18.40
N THR A 298 -6.24 5.76 19.68
CA THR A 298 -5.38 4.73 20.27
C THR A 298 -6.05 3.36 20.13
N GLU A 299 -5.29 2.38 19.66
CA GLU A 299 -5.73 1.00 19.46
C GLU A 299 -4.67 0.02 19.97
N GLY A 300 -5.09 -1.15 20.41
CA GLY A 300 -4.19 -2.20 20.86
C GLY A 300 -4.91 -3.53 20.99
N GLN A 301 -4.15 -4.62 20.92
CA GLN A 301 -4.70 -5.97 20.96
C GLN A 301 -3.69 -6.92 21.59
N ILE A 302 -4.18 -7.97 22.25
CA ILE A 302 -3.37 -9.08 22.77
C ILE A 302 -3.93 -10.39 22.23
N ASN A 303 -3.03 -11.21 21.71
CA ASN A 303 -3.30 -12.55 21.20
C ASN A 303 -2.42 -13.58 21.90
N ALA A 304 -2.87 -14.82 21.98
CA ALA A 304 -2.07 -15.94 22.48
C ALA A 304 -2.27 -17.20 21.62
N ARG A 305 -1.21 -17.99 21.51
CA ARG A 305 -1.22 -19.27 20.78
C ARG A 305 -0.47 -20.32 21.60
N LEU A 306 -1.09 -21.48 21.75
CA LEU A 306 -0.46 -22.67 22.33
C LEU A 306 -0.49 -23.79 21.32
N SER A 307 0.66 -24.36 20.99
CA SER A 307 0.79 -25.46 20.05
C SER A 307 1.51 -26.64 20.66
N LYS A 308 1.12 -27.84 20.26
CA LYS A 308 1.77 -29.10 20.62
C LYS A 308 2.00 -29.94 19.37
N SER A 309 3.25 -30.29 19.12
CA SER A 309 3.64 -31.19 18.04
C SER A 309 3.85 -32.62 18.54
N PHE A 310 3.38 -33.58 17.76
CA PHE A 310 3.43 -35.01 17.99
C PHE A 310 4.02 -35.71 16.75
N LEU A 311 4.35 -37.00 16.85
CA LEU A 311 4.73 -37.86 15.74
C LEU A 311 5.89 -37.26 14.91
N LYS A 312 6.96 -36.81 15.56
CA LYS A 312 8.08 -36.14 14.90
C LYS A 312 7.65 -34.95 14.04
N GLU A 313 6.78 -34.10 14.57
CA GLU A 313 6.26 -32.88 13.97
C GLU A 313 5.34 -33.09 12.76
N THR A 314 4.86 -34.32 12.51
CA THR A 314 3.87 -34.57 11.46
C THR A 314 2.47 -34.21 11.89
N LEU A 315 2.12 -34.31 13.18
CA LEU A 315 0.84 -33.88 13.73
C LEU A 315 1.06 -32.68 14.67
N THR A 316 0.32 -31.61 14.46
CA THR A 316 0.34 -30.42 15.32
C THR A 316 -1.09 -30.02 15.68
N ILE A 317 -1.30 -29.82 16.98
CA ILE A 317 -2.56 -29.26 17.52
C ILE A 317 -2.24 -27.85 18.01
N THR A 318 -3.01 -26.88 17.56
CA THR A 318 -2.83 -25.45 17.90
C THR A 318 -4.12 -24.87 18.41
N PHE A 319 -4.06 -24.25 19.59
CA PHE A 319 -5.11 -23.38 20.12
C PHE A 319 -4.68 -21.93 19.97
N THR A 320 -5.54 -21.08 19.41
CA THR A 320 -5.30 -19.65 19.22
C THR A 320 -6.43 -18.86 19.86
N ALA A 321 -6.08 -17.84 20.64
CA ALA A 321 -6.99 -16.87 21.21
C ALA A 321 -6.63 -15.50 20.65
N ASN A 322 -7.49 -14.92 19.84
CA ASN A 322 -7.30 -13.60 19.24
C ASN A 322 -8.12 -12.55 20.02
N ASP A 323 -7.58 -11.35 20.14
CA ASP A 323 -8.21 -10.20 20.81
C ASP A 323 -8.78 -10.56 22.19
N ILE A 324 -7.94 -11.16 23.04
CA ILE A 324 -8.34 -11.69 24.35
C ILE A 324 -9.07 -10.65 25.20
N LEU A 325 -8.66 -9.38 25.10
CA LEU A 325 -9.22 -8.27 25.87
C LEU A 325 -10.39 -7.57 25.19
N ARG A 326 -10.77 -8.01 23.97
CA ARG A 326 -11.82 -7.39 23.14
C ARG A 326 -11.58 -5.89 22.89
N THR A 327 -10.33 -5.55 22.57
CA THR A 327 -9.88 -4.16 22.34
C THR A 327 -9.60 -3.84 20.86
N GLY A 328 -9.82 -4.79 19.94
CA GLY A 328 -9.58 -4.68 18.51
C GLY A 328 -10.57 -3.78 17.78
N TYR A 329 -10.73 -2.53 18.22
CA TYR A 329 -11.55 -1.52 17.54
C TYR A 329 -10.68 -0.71 16.60
N PHE A 330 -11.16 -0.50 15.37
CA PHE A 330 -10.61 0.51 14.49
C PHE A 330 -11.53 1.74 14.50
N HIS A 331 -11.03 2.83 15.06
CA HIS A 331 -11.78 4.07 15.25
C HIS A 331 -11.01 5.21 14.57
N PHE A 332 -11.66 5.89 13.63
CA PHE A 332 -11.07 7.05 12.96
C PHE A 332 -12.11 8.12 12.67
N ASP A 333 -11.61 9.35 12.61
CA ASP A 333 -12.36 10.52 12.16
C ASP A 333 -11.78 10.98 10.82
N LEU A 334 -12.65 11.39 9.93
CA LEU A 334 -12.31 11.96 8.64
C LEU A 334 -12.91 13.35 8.53
N TYR A 335 -12.06 14.37 8.40
CA TYR A 335 -12.45 15.74 8.14
C TYR A 335 -12.40 15.99 6.65
N GLY A 336 -13.45 16.60 6.10
CA GLY A 336 -13.59 16.91 4.69
C GLY A 336 -13.76 18.39 4.41
N ILE A 337 -14.20 18.73 3.21
CA ILE A 337 -14.67 20.07 2.86
C ILE A 337 -16.10 20.17 3.36
N ASP A 338 -16.32 21.02 4.37
CA ASP A 338 -17.64 21.22 5.00
C ASP A 338 -18.32 19.89 5.42
N ALA A 339 -17.54 18.87 5.75
CA ALA A 339 -18.00 17.53 6.08
C ALA A 339 -17.14 16.89 7.19
N TYR A 340 -17.77 16.08 8.00
CA TYR A 340 -17.14 15.29 9.05
C TYR A 340 -17.75 13.90 9.11
N MET A 341 -16.91 12.87 9.26
CA MET A 341 -17.35 11.50 9.44
C MET A 341 -16.56 10.85 10.57
N GLU A 342 -17.27 10.29 11.53
CA GLU A 342 -16.71 9.40 12.54
C GLU A 342 -17.03 7.96 12.13
N ASN A 343 -16.02 7.10 12.23
CA ASN A 343 -16.18 5.69 11.90
C ASN A 343 -15.59 4.82 13.02
N ARG A 344 -16.40 3.92 13.55
CA ARG A 344 -16.00 2.95 14.57
C ARG A 344 -16.34 1.55 14.08
N ILE A 345 -15.30 0.78 13.80
CA ILE A 345 -15.43 -0.56 13.26
C ILE A 345 -14.96 -1.58 14.29
N TYR A 346 -15.82 -2.52 14.62
CA TYR A 346 -15.46 -3.74 15.32
C TYR A 346 -15.82 -4.94 14.45
N ARG A 347 -14.82 -5.70 14.02
CA ARG A 347 -14.99 -6.81 13.06
C ARG A 347 -15.06 -8.18 13.73
N ASP A 348 -15.50 -8.23 14.98
CA ASP A 348 -15.55 -9.49 15.77
C ASP A 348 -14.20 -10.23 15.79
N PHE A 349 -13.14 -9.48 16.14
CA PHE A 349 -11.78 -10.01 16.18
C PHE A 349 -11.57 -11.02 17.31
N GLN A 350 -12.40 -10.97 18.36
CA GLN A 350 -12.32 -11.92 19.46
C GLN A 350 -12.74 -13.31 19.00
N ARG A 351 -11.76 -14.20 18.86
CA ARG A 351 -11.96 -15.51 18.31
C ARG A 351 -11.05 -16.53 18.98
N PHE A 352 -11.61 -17.70 19.25
CA PHE A 352 -10.90 -18.85 19.78
C PHE A 352 -10.94 -19.98 18.76
N ASP A 353 -9.76 -20.41 18.29
CA ASP A 353 -9.63 -21.42 17.25
C ASP A 353 -8.88 -22.64 17.77
N LEU A 354 -9.35 -23.83 17.41
CA LEU A 354 -8.64 -25.09 17.58
C LEU A 354 -8.32 -25.67 16.20
N GLN A 355 -7.04 -25.79 15.88
CA GLN A 355 -6.56 -26.32 14.60
C GLN A 355 -5.81 -27.63 14.80
N VAL A 356 -6.12 -28.63 14.01
CA VAL A 356 -5.36 -29.89 13.90
C VAL A 356 -4.75 -29.96 12.50
N SER A 357 -3.42 -30.08 12.44
CA SER A 357 -2.68 -30.14 11.18
C SER A 357 -1.87 -31.44 11.11
N TYR A 358 -2.07 -32.23 10.06
CA TYR A 358 -1.31 -33.43 9.75
C TYR A 358 -0.60 -33.30 8.41
N LYS A 359 0.73 -33.43 8.39
CA LYS A 359 1.57 -33.31 7.20
C LYS A 359 1.87 -34.67 6.61
N PHE A 360 1.47 -34.89 5.35
CA PHE A 360 1.85 -36.07 4.58
C PHE A 360 2.26 -35.64 3.16
N ASN A 361 3.23 -36.32 2.59
CA ASN A 361 3.71 -36.11 1.20
C ASN A 361 3.95 -34.65 0.79
N ALA A 362 4.70 -33.87 1.57
CA ALA A 362 4.99 -32.47 1.26
C ALA A 362 5.97 -32.33 0.08
N THR A 363 5.52 -31.85 -1.07
CA THR A 363 6.33 -31.51 -2.24
C THR A 363 6.66 -30.02 -2.27
N LYS A 364 7.93 -29.66 -2.64
CA LYS A 364 8.35 -28.25 -2.77
C LYS A 364 7.95 -27.69 -4.14
N SER A 365 7.24 -26.58 -4.14
CA SER A 365 6.93 -25.80 -5.36
C SER A 365 8.13 -24.97 -5.80
N LYS A 366 8.37 -24.88 -7.14
CA LYS A 366 9.42 -24.02 -7.72
C LYS A 366 8.84 -22.64 -8.05
N TYR A 367 9.49 -21.58 -7.58
CA TYR A 367 9.15 -20.19 -7.89
C TYR A 367 9.36 -19.87 -9.37
N LYS A 368 8.37 -19.22 -10.02
CA LYS A 368 8.46 -18.66 -11.37
C LYS A 368 8.50 -17.14 -11.24
N GLY A 369 9.56 -16.49 -11.72
CA GLY A 369 9.75 -15.04 -11.64
C GLY A 369 8.57 -14.19 -12.16
N THR A 370 8.63 -12.86 -11.95
CA THR A 370 7.62 -11.89 -12.41
C THR A 370 7.80 -11.55 -13.90
N GLY A 371 6.71 -11.63 -14.67
CA GLY A 371 6.68 -11.30 -16.10
C GLY A 371 6.62 -9.78 -16.38
N ALA A 372 6.61 -9.41 -17.67
CA ALA A 372 6.45 -8.03 -18.14
C ALA A 372 5.07 -7.46 -17.80
N GLY A 373 4.96 -6.14 -17.64
CA GLY A 373 3.70 -5.42 -17.47
C GLY A 373 2.98 -5.64 -16.14
N GLN A 374 3.66 -6.08 -15.09
CA GLN A 374 3.01 -6.37 -13.80
C GLN A 374 2.42 -5.12 -13.13
N SER A 375 3.06 -3.94 -13.26
CA SER A 375 2.53 -2.70 -12.71
C SER A 375 1.20 -2.31 -13.36
N GLU A 376 1.11 -2.44 -14.69
CA GLU A 376 -0.09 -2.13 -15.47
C GLU A 376 -1.18 -3.17 -15.24
N LYS A 377 -0.80 -4.46 -15.14
CA LYS A 377 -1.74 -5.53 -14.81
C LYS A 377 -2.44 -5.31 -13.47
N ASN A 378 -1.72 -4.84 -12.46
CA ASN A 378 -2.28 -4.57 -11.13
C ASN A 378 -3.22 -3.34 -11.10
N ARG A 379 -3.24 -2.50 -12.16
CA ARG A 379 -4.11 -1.33 -12.32
C ARG A 379 -5.42 -1.65 -13.07
N LEU A 380 -5.50 -2.80 -13.71
CA LEU A 380 -6.69 -3.27 -14.44
C LEU A 380 -7.77 -3.76 -13.51
#